data_326026a72c7de6b1511ed05e9254e2fb
#
_entry.id   326026a72c7de6b1511ed05e9254e2fb
#
_cell.length_a   1.000
_cell.length_b   1.000
_cell.length_c   1.000
_cell.angle_alpha   90.00
_cell.angle_beta   90.00
_cell.angle_gamma   90.00
#
_symmetry.space_group_name_H-M   'P 1'
#
loop_
_entity.id
_entity.type
_entity.pdbx_description
1 polymer ?
#
loop_
_entity_poly.entity_id
_entity_poly.type
_entity_poly.pdbx_seq_one_letter_code
_entity_poly.pdbx_strand_id
1 'polypeptide(L)'
;MFETNVLGLLEITRKVLPDIIKNHGHIVNLGSVAGRLVYEGGAVYCATKFAVRAISDALRLDLKGTGVRVTNIEPGMVNTEFSLVRLGSQQKADAVYDDMMPLTASDIARTILWCLEQPPHVNISELVIYPTDQASVGHVVRGEKSVKSILQQKRN
;
A
#
# COMPACT_ATOMS: atom_id res chain seq x y z
N MET A 1 8.14 3.13 -14.48
CA MET A 1 7.89 2.70 -13.09
C MET A 1 8.75 3.45 -12.07
N PHE A 2 10.08 3.54 -12.21
CA PHE A 2 10.92 4.40 -11.35
C PHE A 2 10.53 5.88 -11.44
N GLU A 3 10.31 6.39 -12.64
CA GLU A 3 9.85 7.76 -12.87
C GLU A 3 8.60 8.09 -12.04
N THR A 4 7.59 7.21 -12.08
CA THR A 4 6.32 7.45 -11.40
C THR A 4 6.41 7.20 -9.90
N ASN A 5 6.93 6.02 -9.51
CA ASN A 5 6.84 5.56 -8.13
C ASN A 5 7.90 6.17 -7.21
N VAL A 6 9.02 6.65 -7.76
CA VAL A 6 10.15 7.17 -6.99
C VAL A 6 10.39 8.63 -7.29
N LEU A 7 10.76 8.97 -8.53
CA LEU A 7 11.12 10.35 -8.86
C LEU A 7 9.91 11.29 -8.76
N GLY A 8 8.75 10.88 -9.30
CA GLY A 8 7.51 11.66 -9.20
C GLY A 8 7.05 11.87 -7.76
N LEU A 9 7.17 10.83 -6.90
CA LEU A 9 6.86 10.95 -5.48
C LEU A 9 7.78 11.98 -4.80
N LEU A 10 9.08 11.91 -5.03
CA LEU A 10 10.05 12.86 -4.48
C LEU A 10 9.80 14.28 -4.97
N GLU A 11 9.53 14.45 -6.26
CA GLU A 11 9.29 15.77 -6.87
C GLU A 11 8.03 16.43 -6.31
N ILE A 12 6.91 15.69 -6.22
CA ILE A 12 5.67 16.20 -5.63
C ILE A 12 5.90 16.55 -4.17
N THR A 13 6.50 15.63 -3.40
CA THR A 13 6.80 15.87 -1.99
C THR A 13 7.60 17.16 -1.82
N ARG A 14 8.68 17.33 -2.57
CA ARG A 14 9.52 18.54 -2.52
C ARG A 14 8.73 19.81 -2.80
N LYS A 15 7.81 19.77 -3.75
CA LYS A 15 7.01 20.95 -4.14
C LYS A 15 5.99 21.37 -3.07
N VAL A 16 5.35 20.40 -2.40
CA VAL A 16 4.29 20.68 -1.42
C VAL A 16 4.81 20.75 0.02
N LEU A 17 6.06 20.33 0.26
CA LEU A 17 6.65 20.24 1.59
C LEU A 17 6.60 21.53 2.40
N PRO A 18 6.88 22.74 1.84
CA PRO A 18 6.79 23.98 2.61
C PRO A 18 5.40 24.22 3.21
N ASP A 19 4.34 23.92 2.46
CA ASP A 19 2.97 24.07 2.94
C ASP A 19 2.60 23.01 3.96
N ILE A 20 3.08 21.76 3.78
CA ILE A 20 2.89 20.68 4.75
C ILE A 20 3.55 21.03 6.08
N ILE A 21 4.77 21.54 6.06
CA ILE A 21 5.49 21.97 7.29
C ILE A 21 4.74 23.11 7.96
N LYS A 22 4.36 24.14 7.22
CA LYS A 22 3.62 25.30 7.73
C LYS A 22 2.34 24.92 8.47
N ASN A 23 1.67 23.86 7.99
CA ASN A 23 0.38 23.42 8.55
C ASN A 23 0.51 22.22 9.50
N HIS A 24 1.72 21.79 9.87
CA HIS A 24 1.97 20.59 10.67
C HIS A 24 1.21 19.36 10.11
N GLY A 25 1.27 19.19 8.79
CA GLY A 25 0.43 18.26 8.03
C GLY A 25 0.83 16.80 8.18
N HIS A 26 0.32 15.97 7.25
CA HIS A 26 0.58 14.54 7.25
C HIS A 26 0.88 14.07 5.82
N ILE A 27 2.01 13.42 5.63
CA ILE A 27 2.37 12.73 4.37
C ILE A 27 1.97 11.27 4.51
N VAL A 28 1.13 10.78 3.60
CA VAL A 28 0.77 9.37 3.54
C VAL A 28 1.24 8.80 2.18
N ASN A 29 2.22 7.93 2.22
CA ASN A 29 2.74 7.25 1.05
C ASN A 29 2.09 5.87 0.89
N LEU A 30 1.80 5.48 -0.36
CA LEU A 30 1.34 4.14 -0.70
C LEU A 30 2.54 3.26 -1.10
N GLY A 31 3.04 2.52 -0.12
CA GLY A 31 4.01 1.47 -0.30
C GLY A 31 3.40 0.18 -0.87
N SER A 32 3.86 -0.95 -0.39
CA SER A 32 3.35 -2.29 -0.68
C SER A 32 4.08 -3.29 0.22
N VAL A 33 3.50 -4.46 0.44
CA VAL A 33 4.22 -5.62 1.00
C VAL A 33 5.42 -6.02 0.11
N ALA A 34 5.39 -5.66 -1.18
CA ALA A 34 6.52 -5.76 -2.12
C ALA A 34 7.69 -4.80 -1.79
N GLY A 35 7.52 -3.88 -0.85
CA GLY A 35 8.58 -3.06 -0.26
C GLY A 35 9.25 -3.72 0.96
N ARG A 36 8.82 -4.93 1.33
CA ARG A 36 9.39 -5.74 2.43
C ARG A 36 9.90 -7.08 1.95
N LEU A 37 9.21 -7.68 1.01
CA LEU A 37 9.50 -9.01 0.47
C LEU A 37 9.53 -8.95 -1.04
N VAL A 38 10.43 -9.72 -1.65
CA VAL A 38 10.54 -9.84 -3.09
C VAL A 38 9.80 -11.08 -3.59
N TYR A 39 9.40 -11.07 -4.88
CA TYR A 39 8.79 -12.21 -5.54
C TYR A 39 9.28 -12.34 -6.97
N GLU A 40 9.16 -13.51 -7.52
CA GLU A 40 9.59 -13.84 -8.89
C GLU A 40 8.89 -12.92 -9.93
N GLY A 41 9.65 -12.37 -10.87
CA GLY A 41 9.17 -11.44 -11.88
C GLY A 41 8.85 -10.03 -11.34
N GLY A 42 9.07 -9.77 -10.04
CA GLY A 42 8.76 -8.51 -9.38
C GLY A 42 9.94 -7.54 -9.22
N ALA A 43 11.13 -7.82 -9.75
CA ALA A 43 12.36 -7.11 -9.43
C ALA A 43 12.23 -5.57 -9.48
N VAL A 44 11.76 -5.02 -10.60
CA VAL A 44 11.62 -3.55 -10.77
C VAL A 44 10.55 -2.98 -9.84
N TYR A 45 9.41 -3.63 -9.72
CA TYR A 45 8.33 -3.18 -8.83
C TYR A 45 8.75 -3.22 -7.37
N CYS A 46 9.32 -4.34 -6.91
CA CYS A 46 9.84 -4.47 -5.56
C CYS A 46 10.88 -3.38 -5.27
N ALA A 47 11.85 -3.17 -6.15
CA ALA A 47 12.86 -2.12 -5.99
C ALA A 47 12.23 -0.74 -5.78
N THR A 48 11.20 -0.37 -6.58
CA THR A 48 10.50 0.91 -6.38
C THR A 48 9.75 0.97 -5.05
N LYS A 49 9.16 -0.12 -4.58
CA LYS A 49 8.41 -0.14 -3.32
C LYS A 49 9.33 -0.18 -2.08
N PHE A 50 10.50 -0.83 -2.18
CA PHE A 50 11.58 -0.67 -1.19
C PHE A 50 12.06 0.79 -1.12
N ALA A 51 12.22 1.45 -2.28
CA ALA A 51 12.56 2.87 -2.32
C ALA A 51 11.51 3.76 -1.65
N VAL A 52 10.21 3.54 -1.91
CA VAL A 52 9.11 4.30 -1.25
C VAL A 52 9.16 4.15 0.26
N ARG A 53 9.44 2.94 0.76
CA ARG A 53 9.60 2.68 2.19
C ARG A 53 10.78 3.47 2.76
N ALA A 54 11.96 3.36 2.13
CA ALA A 54 13.16 4.09 2.55
C ALA A 54 12.95 5.61 2.52
N ILE A 55 12.30 6.15 1.48
CA ILE A 55 11.93 7.57 1.37
C ILE A 55 11.02 7.98 2.54
N SER A 56 10.02 7.17 2.88
CA SER A 56 9.09 7.47 3.98
C SER A 56 9.82 7.52 5.33
N ASP A 57 10.75 6.60 5.55
CA ASP A 57 11.59 6.58 6.76
C ASP A 57 12.52 7.78 6.82
N ALA A 58 13.19 8.14 5.71
CA ALA A 58 14.07 9.29 5.61
C ALA A 58 13.28 10.60 5.86
N LEU A 59 12.12 10.77 5.22
CA LEU A 59 11.26 11.94 5.43
C LEU A 59 10.88 12.12 6.90
N ARG A 60 10.60 11.04 7.63
CA ARG A 60 10.29 11.11 9.06
C ARG A 60 11.48 11.60 9.89
N LEU A 61 12.69 11.24 9.50
CA LEU A 61 13.92 11.74 10.15
C LEU A 61 14.18 13.21 9.81
N ASP A 62 14.07 13.56 8.53
CA ASP A 62 14.34 14.91 8.03
C ASP A 62 13.34 15.95 8.59
N LEU A 63 12.09 15.52 8.81
CA LEU A 63 11.01 16.38 9.30
C LEU A 63 10.87 16.39 10.83
N LYS A 64 11.81 15.81 11.55
CA LYS A 64 11.85 15.83 13.01
C LYS A 64 11.77 17.27 13.54
N GLY A 65 10.86 17.51 14.49
CA GLY A 65 10.68 18.83 15.11
C GLY A 65 9.76 19.79 14.36
N THR A 66 9.27 19.42 13.16
CA THR A 66 8.32 20.24 12.38
C THR A 66 6.86 20.00 12.73
N GLY A 67 6.55 18.93 13.46
CA GLY A 67 5.17 18.48 13.72
C GLY A 67 4.52 17.75 12.56
N VAL A 68 5.21 17.56 11.44
CA VAL A 68 4.73 16.77 10.29
C VAL A 68 4.77 15.29 10.62
N ARG A 69 3.69 14.58 10.31
CA ARG A 69 3.61 13.13 10.40
C ARG A 69 3.91 12.49 9.05
N VAL A 70 4.50 11.30 9.06
CA VAL A 70 4.78 10.53 7.84
C VAL A 70 4.34 9.08 8.05
N THR A 71 3.44 8.60 7.20
CA THR A 71 2.90 7.24 7.23
C THR A 71 3.18 6.54 5.90
N ASN A 72 3.63 5.30 5.95
CA ASN A 72 3.73 4.40 4.80
C ASN A 72 2.70 3.28 4.93
N ILE A 73 1.69 3.26 4.06
CA ILE A 73 0.70 2.18 3.99
C ILE A 73 1.21 1.13 3.02
N GLU A 74 1.26 -0.12 3.46
CA GLU A 74 1.83 -1.24 2.70
C GLU A 74 0.79 -2.35 2.46
N PRO A 75 -0.05 -2.20 1.43
CA PRO A 75 -1.05 -3.20 1.12
C PRO A 75 -0.46 -4.47 0.52
N GLY A 76 -1.12 -5.59 0.81
CA GLY A 76 -1.05 -6.82 0.02
C GLY A 76 -1.86 -6.72 -1.27
N MET A 77 -2.61 -7.78 -1.60
CA MET A 77 -3.41 -7.85 -2.82
C MET A 77 -4.67 -7.00 -2.71
N VAL A 78 -4.72 -5.91 -3.47
CA VAL A 78 -5.88 -5.01 -3.59
C VAL A 78 -6.43 -5.11 -5.00
N ASN A 79 -7.71 -5.42 -5.14
CA ASN A 79 -8.37 -5.44 -6.45
C ASN A 79 -8.64 -4.01 -6.91
N THR A 80 -7.88 -3.57 -7.91
CA THR A 80 -7.93 -2.25 -8.55
C THR A 80 -7.52 -2.40 -10.02
N GLU A 81 -7.53 -1.31 -10.77
CA GLU A 81 -7.02 -1.28 -12.15
C GLU A 81 -5.52 -1.61 -12.28
N PHE A 82 -4.80 -1.68 -11.17
CA PHE A 82 -3.35 -1.96 -11.16
C PHE A 82 -3.00 -3.25 -11.90
N SER A 83 -3.73 -4.34 -11.66
CA SER A 83 -3.49 -5.61 -12.33
C SER A 83 -3.77 -5.54 -13.83
N LEU A 84 -4.80 -4.81 -14.24
CA LEU A 84 -5.13 -4.57 -15.64
C LEU A 84 -4.02 -3.79 -16.35
N VAL A 85 -3.60 -2.67 -15.77
CA VAL A 85 -2.52 -1.82 -16.32
C VAL A 85 -1.20 -2.59 -16.41
N ARG A 86 -0.88 -3.39 -15.37
CA ARG A 86 0.35 -4.18 -15.33
C ARG A 86 0.38 -5.32 -16.33
N LEU A 87 -0.73 -6.03 -16.49
CA LEU A 87 -0.79 -7.29 -17.29
C LEU A 87 -1.32 -7.07 -18.70
N GLY A 88 -1.92 -5.90 -18.97
CA GLY A 88 -2.44 -5.52 -20.29
C GLY A 88 -3.62 -6.38 -20.79
N SER A 89 -4.27 -7.14 -19.89
CA SER A 89 -5.37 -8.05 -20.23
C SER A 89 -6.33 -8.17 -19.03
N GLN A 90 -7.63 -7.97 -19.28
CA GLN A 90 -8.67 -8.12 -18.25
C GLN A 90 -8.69 -9.56 -17.71
N GLN A 91 -8.64 -10.55 -18.58
CA GLN A 91 -8.64 -11.97 -18.18
C GLN A 91 -7.48 -12.31 -17.24
N LYS A 92 -6.27 -11.79 -17.53
CA LYS A 92 -5.10 -12.00 -16.67
C LYS A 92 -5.23 -11.23 -15.35
N ALA A 93 -5.81 -10.05 -15.40
CA ALA A 93 -6.06 -9.23 -14.20
C ALA A 93 -7.06 -9.92 -13.26
N ASP A 94 -8.16 -10.45 -13.80
CA ASP A 94 -9.17 -11.16 -13.03
C ASP A 94 -8.59 -12.42 -12.40
N ALA A 95 -7.79 -13.19 -13.15
CA ALA A 95 -7.14 -14.42 -12.68
C ALA A 95 -6.20 -14.18 -11.46
N VAL A 96 -5.70 -12.96 -11.27
CA VAL A 96 -4.90 -12.60 -10.07
C VAL A 96 -5.72 -12.79 -8.78
N TYR A 97 -7.03 -12.54 -8.84
CA TYR A 97 -7.92 -12.54 -7.69
C TYR A 97 -8.90 -13.71 -7.65
N ASP A 98 -8.75 -14.68 -8.58
CA ASP A 98 -9.62 -15.85 -8.63
C ASP A 98 -9.59 -16.63 -7.32
N ASP A 99 -10.79 -17.04 -6.89
CA ASP A 99 -11.04 -17.88 -5.71
C ASP A 99 -10.44 -17.37 -4.39
N MET A 100 -10.25 -16.06 -4.28
CA MET A 100 -9.88 -15.39 -3.04
C MET A 100 -10.72 -14.13 -2.80
N MET A 101 -10.64 -13.57 -1.58
CA MET A 101 -11.24 -12.28 -1.23
C MET A 101 -10.12 -11.23 -1.06
N PRO A 102 -9.81 -10.43 -2.11
CA PRO A 102 -8.79 -9.40 -2.02
C PRO A 102 -9.27 -8.20 -1.19
N LEU A 103 -8.34 -7.33 -0.80
CA LEU A 103 -8.69 -5.99 -0.33
C LEU A 103 -9.30 -5.17 -1.47
N THR A 104 -10.07 -4.17 -1.10
CA THR A 104 -10.63 -3.16 -2.01
C THR A 104 -9.96 -1.80 -1.81
N ALA A 105 -10.10 -0.90 -2.78
CA ALA A 105 -9.65 0.48 -2.63
C ALA A 105 -10.29 1.17 -1.39
N SER A 106 -11.54 0.83 -1.07
CA SER A 106 -12.22 1.34 0.12
C SER A 106 -11.60 0.87 1.43
N ASP A 107 -11.05 -0.36 1.48
CA ASP A 107 -10.33 -0.84 2.67
C ASP A 107 -9.08 -0.02 2.93
N ILE A 108 -8.34 0.31 1.86
CA ILE A 108 -7.15 1.15 1.94
C ILE A 108 -7.51 2.59 2.32
N ALA A 109 -8.57 3.14 1.72
CA ALA A 109 -9.03 4.50 2.02
C ALA A 109 -9.45 4.65 3.50
N ARG A 110 -10.18 3.69 4.07
CA ARG A 110 -10.53 3.67 5.50
C ARG A 110 -9.30 3.59 6.39
N THR A 111 -8.30 2.80 5.99
CA THR A 111 -7.04 2.69 6.73
C THR A 111 -6.28 4.02 6.73
N ILE A 112 -6.22 4.70 5.58
CA ILE A 112 -5.60 6.02 5.47
C ILE A 112 -6.34 7.03 6.36
N LEU A 113 -7.66 7.06 6.28
CA LEU A 113 -8.48 7.96 7.10
C LEU A 113 -8.22 7.75 8.60
N TRP A 114 -8.20 6.50 9.05
CA TRP A 114 -7.88 6.16 10.42
C TRP A 114 -6.49 6.68 10.85
N CYS A 115 -5.48 6.60 9.99
CA CYS A 115 -4.15 7.16 10.28
C CYS A 115 -4.19 8.69 10.39
N LEU A 116 -4.99 9.36 9.54
CA LEU A 116 -5.12 10.82 9.55
C LEU A 116 -5.83 11.32 10.80
N GLU A 117 -6.82 10.60 11.31
CA GLU A 117 -7.63 10.93 12.48
C GLU A 117 -6.89 10.75 13.82
N GLN A 118 -5.70 10.19 13.83
CA GLN A 118 -4.92 10.06 15.06
C GLN A 118 -4.53 11.42 15.62
N PRO A 119 -4.45 11.57 16.97
CA PRO A 119 -4.01 12.79 17.61
C PRO A 119 -2.64 13.27 17.11
N PRO A 120 -2.35 14.58 17.11
CA PRO A 120 -1.13 15.13 16.51
C PRO A 120 0.19 14.54 17.04
N HIS A 121 0.22 14.05 18.28
CA HIS A 121 1.40 13.41 18.87
C HIS A 121 1.56 11.94 18.49
N VAL A 122 0.58 11.37 17.77
CA VAL A 122 0.60 9.96 17.30
C VAL A 122 0.96 9.93 15.84
N ASN A 123 2.08 9.33 15.50
CA ASN A 123 2.49 9.04 14.12
C ASN A 123 2.50 7.54 13.89
N ILE A 124 1.58 7.06 13.07
CA ILE A 124 1.63 5.69 12.56
C ILE A 124 2.70 5.65 11.47
N SER A 125 3.86 5.11 11.76
CA SER A 125 4.99 5.15 10.83
C SER A 125 4.80 4.23 9.62
N GLU A 126 4.36 3.00 9.88
CA GLU A 126 4.10 1.97 8.88
C GLU A 126 2.84 1.21 9.24
N LEU A 127 2.07 0.83 8.23
CA LEU A 127 0.92 -0.03 8.39
C LEU A 127 0.87 -1.04 7.26
N VAL A 128 1.06 -2.31 7.62
CA VAL A 128 0.96 -3.45 6.69
C VAL A 128 -0.45 -4.00 6.77
N ILE A 129 -1.11 -4.14 5.62
CA ILE A 129 -2.47 -4.67 5.55
C ILE A 129 -2.58 -5.74 4.47
N TYR A 130 -2.97 -6.95 4.88
CA TYR A 130 -3.20 -8.10 4.01
C TYR A 130 -4.68 -8.42 3.91
N PRO A 131 -5.18 -8.92 2.77
CA PRO A 131 -6.42 -9.68 2.81
C PRO A 131 -6.22 -10.96 3.63
N THR A 132 -7.24 -11.42 4.32
CA THR A 132 -7.15 -12.62 5.18
C THR A 132 -6.68 -13.86 4.41
N ASP A 133 -7.00 -13.94 3.11
CA ASP A 133 -6.56 -15.03 2.24
C ASP A 133 -5.08 -14.95 1.83
N GLN A 134 -4.37 -13.88 2.18
CA GLN A 134 -2.95 -13.72 1.86
C GLN A 134 -2.10 -13.70 3.13
N ALA A 135 -1.33 -14.73 3.35
CA ALA A 135 -0.43 -14.82 4.52
C ALA A 135 0.90 -14.07 4.29
N SER A 136 1.38 -13.99 3.05
CA SER A 136 2.62 -13.31 2.65
C SER A 136 2.63 -13.09 1.15
N VAL A 137 3.67 -12.42 0.62
CA VAL A 137 3.89 -12.31 -0.81
C VAL A 137 4.05 -13.72 -1.41
N GLY A 138 3.22 -14.07 -2.40
CA GLY A 138 3.21 -15.40 -3.03
C GLY A 138 2.48 -16.51 -2.24
N HIS A 139 2.03 -16.24 -1.02
CA HIS A 139 1.32 -17.23 -0.20
C HIS A 139 -0.15 -16.82 -0.06
N VAL A 140 -1.00 -17.35 -0.94
CA VAL A 140 -2.43 -17.02 -1.03
C VAL A 140 -3.26 -18.29 -0.90
N VAL A 141 -4.29 -18.24 -0.07
CA VAL A 141 -5.31 -19.29 0.05
C VAL A 141 -6.40 -19.03 -0.99
N ARG A 142 -6.77 -20.08 -1.73
CA ARG A 142 -7.79 -20.04 -2.78
C ARG A 142 -8.77 -21.21 -2.65
N GLY A 143 -9.91 -21.11 -3.33
CA GLY A 143 -10.93 -22.17 -3.37
C GLY A 143 -11.66 -22.34 -2.05
N GLU A 144 -12.00 -23.56 -1.66
CA GLU A 144 -12.89 -23.88 -0.54
C GLU A 144 -12.42 -23.35 0.83
N LYS A 145 -11.12 -23.15 1.02
CA LYS A 145 -10.54 -22.63 2.26
C LYS A 145 -10.43 -21.11 2.29
N SER A 146 -10.78 -20.42 1.19
CA SER A 146 -10.76 -18.95 1.14
C SER A 146 -11.88 -18.36 1.97
N VAL A 147 -11.66 -17.13 2.47
CA VAL A 147 -12.70 -16.35 3.16
C VAL A 147 -13.93 -16.15 2.28
N LYS A 148 -13.74 -15.98 0.97
CA LYS A 148 -14.81 -15.91 -0.01
C LYS A 148 -15.77 -17.09 0.07
N SER A 149 -15.23 -18.32 0.05
CA SER A 149 -16.01 -19.57 0.16
C SER A 149 -16.64 -19.76 1.54
N ILE A 150 -15.90 -19.46 2.60
CA ILE A 150 -16.41 -19.56 3.99
C ILE A 150 -17.62 -18.64 4.19
N LEU A 151 -17.57 -17.42 3.68
CA LEU A 151 -18.69 -16.47 3.81
C LEU A 151 -19.90 -16.86 2.96
N GLN A 152 -19.69 -17.52 1.81
CA GLN A 152 -20.79 -18.04 0.98
C GLN A 152 -21.52 -19.20 1.67
N GLN A 153 -20.79 -20.12 2.30
CA GLN A 153 -21.37 -21.25 3.04
C GLN A 153 -22.20 -20.81 4.27
N LYS A 154 -21.88 -19.69 4.91
CA LYS A 154 -22.63 -19.16 6.05
C LYS A 154 -23.93 -18.44 5.66
N ARG A 155 -24.14 -18.14 4.37
CA ARG A 155 -25.35 -17.47 3.86
C ARG A 155 -26.41 -18.45 3.34
N ASN A 156 -26.05 -19.70 3.15
CA ASN A 156 -26.93 -20.82 2.80
C ASN A 156 -27.28 -21.63 4.06
#